data_0d7fad59b00f9236f076275c3cffb5ab
#
_entry.id   0d7fad59b00f9236f076275c3cffb5ab
#
_cell.length_a   1.000
_cell.length_b   1.000
_cell.length_c   1.000
_cell.angle_alpha   90.00
_cell.angle_beta   90.00
_cell.angle_gamma   90.00
#
_symmetry.space_group_name_H-M   'P 1'
#
loop_
_entity.id
_entity.type
_entity.pdbx_description
1 polymer ?
#
loop_
_entity_poly.entity_id
_entity_poly.type
_entity_poly.pdbx_seq_one_letter_code
_entity_poly.pdbx_strand_id
1 'polypeptide(L)'
;MGDIIKIKENREFQRIYRKGRYAVSRALAMYMLPNYSQVNRIGITASKKYGKSVKRNRIKRLIKENYRAIQDNLKIGYDFVIVARKTDGSVEPDFNTIHKELNYLAKKLNILVR
;
A
#
# COMPACT_ATOMS: atom_id res chain seq x y z
N MET A 1 11.43 14.99 -4.70
CA MET A 1 10.60 13.80 -4.64
C MET A 1 10.93 12.85 -5.77
N GLY A 2 11.20 11.61 -5.45
CA GLY A 2 11.48 10.62 -6.45
C GLY A 2 10.21 10.06 -7.10
N ASP A 3 10.39 9.47 -8.25
CA ASP A 3 9.30 8.74 -8.89
C ASP A 3 9.00 7.46 -8.11
N ILE A 4 7.76 7.01 -8.26
CA ILE A 4 7.34 5.75 -7.67
C ILE A 4 7.85 4.61 -8.55
N ILE A 5 8.51 3.64 -7.93
CA ILE A 5 8.98 2.45 -8.62
C ILE A 5 7.98 1.34 -8.34
N LYS A 6 7.39 0.79 -9.40
CA LYS A 6 6.30 -0.16 -9.27
C LYS A 6 6.76 -1.61 -9.36
N ILE A 7 6.15 -2.45 -8.54
CA ILE A 7 6.26 -3.89 -8.67
C ILE A 7 5.31 -4.31 -9.78
N LYS A 8 5.79 -5.13 -10.72
CA LYS A 8 5.01 -5.46 -11.92
C LYS A 8 4.64 -6.94 -12.04
N GLU A 9 5.48 -7.84 -11.54
CA GLU A 9 5.29 -9.26 -11.78
C GLU A 9 4.45 -9.91 -10.69
N ASN A 10 3.53 -10.77 -11.11
CA ASN A 10 2.64 -11.46 -10.18
C ASN A 10 3.42 -12.32 -9.17
N ARG A 11 4.51 -12.96 -9.59
CA ARG A 11 5.32 -13.78 -8.69
C ARG A 11 5.93 -12.94 -7.56
N GLU A 12 6.24 -11.68 -7.82
CA GLU A 12 6.77 -10.79 -6.80
C GLU A 12 5.70 -10.44 -5.77
N PHE A 13 4.47 -10.19 -6.22
CA PHE A 13 3.35 -9.99 -5.31
C PHE A 13 3.13 -11.20 -4.43
N GLN A 14 3.13 -12.40 -5.02
CA GLN A 14 2.91 -13.62 -4.27
C GLN A 14 4.02 -13.87 -3.23
N ARG A 15 5.24 -13.57 -3.59
CA ARG A 15 6.36 -13.69 -2.66
C ARG A 15 6.20 -12.76 -1.46
N ILE A 16 5.79 -11.53 -1.71
CA ILE A 16 5.59 -10.54 -0.65
C ILE A 16 4.43 -10.96 0.27
N TYR A 17 3.33 -11.44 -0.30
CA TYR A 17 2.22 -11.94 0.50
C TYR A 17 2.63 -13.13 1.37
N ARG A 18 3.46 -14.00 0.86
CA ARG A 18 3.84 -15.23 1.55
C ARG A 18 4.91 -15.01 2.62
N LYS A 19 5.89 -14.15 2.34
CA LYS A 19 7.06 -13.98 3.19
C LYS A 19 7.11 -12.66 3.94
N GLY A 20 6.34 -11.68 3.53
CA GLY A 20 6.41 -10.35 4.12
C GLY A 20 5.70 -10.26 5.45
N ARG A 21 6.09 -9.25 6.21
CA ARG A 21 5.33 -8.83 7.39
C ARG A 21 4.14 -8.02 6.90
N TYR A 22 3.09 -7.99 7.70
CA TYR A 22 1.91 -7.22 7.30
C TYR A 22 1.17 -6.63 8.49
N ALA A 23 0.38 -5.62 8.21
CA ALA A 23 -0.55 -5.03 9.16
C ALA A 23 -1.83 -4.69 8.41
N VAL A 24 -2.94 -4.67 9.13
CA VAL A 24 -4.26 -4.50 8.53
C VAL A 24 -4.99 -3.40 9.26
N SER A 25 -5.68 -2.56 8.49
CA SER A 25 -6.59 -1.56 9.01
C SER A 25 -7.97 -1.82 8.39
N ARG A 26 -8.92 -0.90 8.62
CA ARG A 26 -10.28 -1.11 8.11
C ARG A 26 -10.33 -1.19 6.59
N ALA A 27 -9.71 -0.24 5.92
CA ALA A 27 -9.79 -0.11 4.46
C ALA A 27 -8.57 -0.63 3.72
N LEU A 28 -7.47 -0.91 4.42
CA LEU A 28 -6.20 -1.26 3.82
C LEU A 28 -5.54 -2.44 4.51
N ALA A 29 -4.72 -3.15 3.75
CA ALA A 29 -3.71 -4.04 4.30
C ALA A 29 -2.38 -3.65 3.68
N MET A 30 -1.31 -3.67 4.46
CA MET A 30 0.01 -3.30 3.97
C MET A 30 0.99 -4.42 4.28
N TYR A 31 1.67 -4.88 3.22
CA TYR A 31 2.71 -5.91 3.34
C TYR A 31 4.06 -5.28 3.06
N MET A 32 5.10 -5.79 3.70
CA MET A 32 6.47 -5.31 3.45
C MET A 32 7.46 -6.47 3.49
N LEU A 33 8.44 -6.39 2.63
CA LEU A 33 9.52 -7.38 2.57
C LEU A 33 10.81 -6.67 2.18
N PRO A 34 11.93 -6.91 2.90
CA PRO A 34 13.20 -6.31 2.49
C PRO A 34 13.58 -6.76 1.08
N ASN A 35 14.06 -5.82 0.27
CA ASN A 35 14.52 -6.12 -1.09
C ASN A 35 16.04 -5.97 -1.25
N TYR A 36 16.72 -5.55 -0.18
CA TYR A 36 18.19 -5.41 -0.16
C TYR A 36 18.74 -4.51 -1.25
N SER A 37 17.97 -3.49 -1.63
CA SER A 37 18.40 -2.50 -2.59
C SER A 37 18.38 -1.11 -1.98
N GLN A 38 18.68 -0.10 -2.78
CA GLN A 38 18.71 1.29 -2.32
C GLN A 38 17.37 2.01 -2.57
N VAL A 39 16.37 1.31 -3.06
CA VAL A 39 15.09 1.91 -3.39
C VAL A 39 13.95 1.09 -2.82
N ASN A 40 12.81 1.76 -2.63
CA ASN A 40 11.56 1.09 -2.28
C ASN A 40 10.76 0.88 -3.55
N ARG A 41 10.03 -0.24 -3.61
CA ARG A 41 9.10 -0.49 -4.70
C ARG A 41 7.71 -0.68 -4.12
N ILE A 42 6.70 -0.36 -4.89
CA ILE A 42 5.31 -0.37 -4.42
C ILE A 42 4.41 -1.14 -5.40
N GLY A 43 3.57 -1.99 -4.85
CA GLY A 43 2.47 -2.59 -5.57
C GLY A 43 1.17 -2.20 -4.91
N ILE A 44 0.17 -1.87 -5.70
CA ILE A 44 -1.13 -1.47 -5.19
C ILE A 44 -2.17 -2.34 -5.88
N THR A 45 -3.02 -2.99 -5.08
CA THR A 45 -4.04 -3.88 -5.62
C THR A 45 -5.39 -3.61 -5.03
N ALA A 46 -6.42 -3.93 -5.82
CA ALA A 46 -7.80 -3.95 -5.37
C ALA A 46 -8.46 -5.12 -6.10
N SER A 47 -8.97 -6.09 -5.35
CA SER A 47 -9.58 -7.28 -5.95
C SER A 47 -10.92 -6.95 -6.61
N LYS A 48 -11.41 -7.88 -7.43
CA LYS A 48 -12.74 -7.74 -8.04
C LYS A 48 -13.84 -7.60 -6.99
N LYS A 49 -13.64 -8.17 -5.81
CA LYS A 49 -14.58 -8.05 -4.70
C LYS A 49 -14.72 -6.62 -4.18
N TYR A 50 -13.69 -5.81 -4.37
CA TYR A 50 -13.74 -4.41 -3.95
C TYR A 50 -14.84 -3.65 -4.69
N GLY A 51 -15.00 -3.94 -5.98
CA GLY A 51 -16.01 -3.28 -6.82
C GLY A 51 -15.63 -3.34 -8.28
N LYS A 52 -16.37 -2.62 -9.08
CA LYS A 52 -16.15 -2.54 -10.52
C LYS A 52 -14.87 -1.75 -10.81
N SER A 53 -14.44 -1.82 -12.07
CA SER A 53 -13.17 -1.20 -12.50
C SER A 53 -13.03 0.27 -12.11
N VAL A 54 -14.12 1.03 -12.22
CA VAL A 54 -14.09 2.46 -11.86
C VAL A 54 -13.72 2.64 -10.39
N LYS A 55 -14.35 1.87 -9.52
CA LYS A 55 -14.08 1.95 -8.09
C LYS A 55 -12.67 1.48 -7.76
N ARG A 56 -12.22 0.38 -8.39
CA ARG A 56 -10.88 -0.13 -8.16
C ARG A 56 -9.83 0.87 -8.61
N ASN A 57 -10.01 1.48 -9.76
CA ASN A 57 -9.06 2.47 -10.26
C ASN A 57 -9.01 3.71 -9.36
N ARG A 58 -10.16 4.13 -8.85
CA ARG A 58 -10.24 5.27 -7.96
C ARG A 58 -9.49 5.03 -6.65
N ILE A 59 -9.73 3.90 -6.01
CA ILE A 59 -9.06 3.61 -4.73
C ILE A 59 -7.56 3.41 -4.92
N LYS A 60 -7.15 2.78 -6.03
CA LYS A 60 -5.72 2.62 -6.30
C LYS A 60 -5.04 3.97 -6.50
N ARG A 61 -5.72 4.90 -7.14
CA ARG A 61 -5.18 6.25 -7.31
C ARG A 61 -5.02 6.97 -5.99
N LEU A 62 -6.01 6.87 -5.10
CA LEU A 62 -5.94 7.48 -3.77
C LEU A 62 -4.79 6.89 -2.95
N ILE A 63 -4.61 5.58 -3.01
CA ILE A 63 -3.51 4.92 -2.31
C ILE A 63 -2.18 5.39 -2.88
N LYS A 64 -2.06 5.46 -4.18
CA LYS A 64 -0.83 5.90 -4.84
C LYS A 64 -0.45 7.32 -4.44
N GLU A 65 -1.43 8.22 -4.42
CA GLU A 65 -1.18 9.61 -4.03
C GLU A 65 -0.75 9.71 -2.57
N ASN A 66 -1.37 8.93 -1.70
CA ASN A 66 -0.98 8.90 -0.29
C ASN A 66 0.41 8.31 -0.09
N TYR A 67 0.72 7.24 -0.82
CA TYR A 67 2.07 6.67 -0.76
C TYR A 67 3.11 7.69 -1.21
N ARG A 68 2.84 8.40 -2.30
CA ARG A 68 3.75 9.42 -2.80
C ARG A 68 4.00 10.50 -1.74
N ALA A 69 2.99 10.83 -0.97
CA ALA A 69 3.11 11.85 0.06
C ALA A 69 4.00 11.42 1.23
N ILE A 70 4.07 10.11 1.52
CA ILE A 70 4.84 9.64 2.69
C ILE A 70 6.12 8.90 2.30
N GLN A 71 6.37 8.65 1.01
CA GLN A 71 7.46 7.75 0.62
C GLN A 71 8.83 8.19 1.12
N ASP A 72 9.07 9.49 1.20
CA ASP A 72 10.37 9.99 1.65
C ASP A 72 10.57 9.80 3.15
N ASN A 73 9.51 9.48 3.88
CA ASN A 73 9.57 9.23 5.31
C ASN A 73 9.57 7.74 5.64
N LEU A 74 9.69 6.89 4.64
CA LEU A 74 9.78 5.44 4.83
C LEU A 74 11.22 4.98 4.79
N LYS A 75 11.52 3.96 5.58
CA LYS A 75 12.83 3.32 5.53
C LYS A 75 13.06 2.76 4.14
N ILE A 76 14.30 2.79 3.67
CA ILE A 76 14.66 2.39 2.31
C ILE A 76 15.04 0.91 2.28
N GLY A 77 14.78 0.28 1.15
CA GLY A 77 15.18 -1.11 0.91
C GLY A 77 14.05 -2.11 1.08
N TYR A 78 12.83 -1.69 0.83
CA TYR A 78 11.65 -2.55 1.01
C TYR A 78 10.77 -2.57 -0.22
N ASP A 79 10.15 -3.72 -0.43
CA ASP A 79 9.01 -3.84 -1.32
C ASP A 79 7.74 -3.74 -0.46
N PHE A 80 6.83 -2.89 -0.87
CA PHE A 80 5.55 -2.71 -0.20
C PHE A 80 4.42 -3.13 -1.13
N VAL A 81 3.42 -3.81 -0.59
CA VAL A 81 2.16 -4.03 -1.31
C VAL A 81 1.03 -3.52 -0.43
N ILE A 82 0.24 -2.63 -1.00
CA ILE A 82 -0.92 -2.08 -0.31
C ILE A 82 -2.16 -2.61 -1.01
N VAL A 83 -3.04 -3.23 -0.23
CA VAL A 83 -4.24 -3.86 -0.73
C VAL A 83 -5.45 -3.08 -0.24
N ALA A 84 -6.31 -2.68 -1.17
CA ALA A 84 -7.58 -2.07 -0.81
C ALA A 84 -8.53 -3.17 -0.36
N ARG A 85 -9.10 -3.00 0.84
CA ARG A 85 -10.04 -3.95 1.43
C ARG A 85 -11.45 -3.42 1.27
N LYS A 86 -12.36 -4.32 0.91
CA LYS A 86 -13.77 -3.95 0.85
C LYS A 86 -14.28 -3.70 2.27
N THR A 87 -14.96 -2.57 2.44
CA THR A 87 -15.66 -2.28 3.69
C THR A 87 -17.16 -2.46 3.46
N ASP A 88 -17.88 -2.71 4.53
CA ASP A 88 -19.34 -2.89 4.43
C ASP A 88 -20.11 -1.57 4.48
N GLY A 89 -19.41 -0.46 4.56
CA GLY A 89 -20.04 0.84 4.50
C GLY A 89 -20.38 1.25 3.08
N SER A 90 -21.38 2.09 2.93
CA SER A 90 -21.76 2.64 1.64
C SER A 90 -20.87 3.80 1.21
N VAL A 91 -20.09 4.35 2.14
CA VAL A 91 -19.21 5.48 1.88
C VAL A 91 -17.81 5.00 1.56
N GLU A 92 -17.29 5.39 0.41
CA GLU A 92 -15.93 5.04 0.04
C GLU A 92 -14.94 5.90 0.78
N PRO A 93 -13.76 5.35 1.10
CA PRO A 93 -12.71 6.13 1.76
C PRO A 93 -12.29 7.32 0.90
N ASP A 94 -12.05 8.45 1.55
CA ASP A 94 -11.50 9.63 0.90
C ASP A 94 -9.98 9.70 1.15
N PHE A 95 -9.35 10.74 0.62
CA PHE A 95 -7.91 10.92 0.78
C PHE A 95 -7.49 10.93 2.26
N ASN A 96 -8.23 11.65 3.10
CA ASN A 96 -7.86 11.77 4.50
C ASN A 96 -7.95 10.45 5.25
N THR A 97 -8.97 9.66 4.95
CA THR A 97 -9.12 8.33 5.55
C THR A 97 -7.95 7.43 5.17
N ILE A 98 -7.60 7.40 3.90
CA ILE A 98 -6.47 6.60 3.42
C ILE A 98 -5.17 7.10 4.04
N HIS A 99 -5.01 8.41 4.14
CA HIS A 99 -3.82 9.00 4.74
C HIS A 99 -3.62 8.53 6.19
N LYS A 100 -4.69 8.60 6.99
CA LYS A 100 -4.63 8.17 8.39
C LYS A 100 -4.32 6.69 8.51
N GLU A 101 -4.98 5.87 7.68
CA GLU A 101 -4.79 4.44 7.75
C GLU A 101 -3.40 4.03 7.29
N LEU A 102 -2.89 4.65 6.23
CA LEU A 102 -1.56 4.32 5.74
C LEU A 102 -0.48 4.69 6.76
N ASN A 103 -0.61 5.84 7.41
CA ASN A 103 0.30 6.22 8.48
C ASN A 103 0.21 5.27 9.68
N TYR A 104 -0.98 4.86 10.04
CA TYR A 104 -1.17 3.88 11.11
C TYR A 104 -0.45 2.57 10.78
N LEU A 105 -0.62 2.07 9.56
CA LEU A 105 0.01 0.82 9.14
C LEU A 105 1.54 0.94 9.11
N ALA A 106 2.04 2.07 8.63
CA ALA A 106 3.48 2.32 8.58
C ALA A 106 4.08 2.35 9.99
N LYS A 107 3.39 2.94 10.94
CA LYS A 107 3.83 2.91 12.34
C LYS A 107 3.79 1.50 12.91
N LYS A 108 2.72 0.77 12.63
CA LYS A 108 2.55 -0.60 13.11
C LYS A 108 3.67 -1.51 12.60
N LEU A 109 4.10 -1.32 11.38
CA LEU A 109 5.19 -2.08 10.77
C LEU A 109 6.57 -1.53 11.10
N ASN A 110 6.63 -0.41 11.80
CA ASN A 110 7.89 0.23 12.20
C ASN A 110 8.79 0.57 11.01
N ILE A 111 8.19 1.13 9.97
CA ILE A 111 8.91 1.49 8.74
C ILE A 111 9.00 2.98 8.50
N LEU A 112 8.53 3.80 9.43
CA LEU A 112 8.72 5.25 9.35
C LEU A 112 10.13 5.59 9.83
N VAL A 113 10.74 6.56 9.15
CA VAL A 113 12.07 7.04 9.53
C VAL A 113 12.00 7.81 10.86
N ARG A 114 10.84 8.42 11.11
CA ARG A 114 10.62 9.19 12.34
C ARG A 114 9.44 8.70 13.12
#